data_6cfed765ca920d8c5827ca2aa333eb3a
#
_entry.id   6cfed765ca920d8c5827ca2aa333eb3a
#
_cell.length_a   1.000
_cell.length_b   1.000
_cell.length_c   1.000
_cell.angle_alpha   90.00
_cell.angle_beta   90.00
_cell.angle_gamma   90.00
#
_symmetry.space_group_name_H-M   'P 1'
#
loop_
_entity.id
_entity.type
_entity.pdbx_description
1 polymer ?
#
loop_
_entity_poly.entity_id
_entity_poly.type
_entity_poly.pdbx_seq_one_letter_code
_entity_poly.pdbx_strand_id
1 'polypeptide(L)'
;MKTVSSIVENYIKTKPFLLNALSLGIINLTSLSRNIMTELESEFGKEVKQGAVVMSLKRLTEELDFKLNHKINKVIKNIGEI
;
A
#
# COMPACT_ATOMS: atom_id res chain seq x y z
N MET A 1 -4.04 16.27 -10.98
CA MET A 1 -5.15 16.28 -9.99
C MET A 1 -4.84 15.24 -8.89
N LYS A 2 -4.94 15.65 -7.63
CA LYS A 2 -4.71 14.72 -6.51
C LYS A 2 -5.97 13.90 -6.24
N THR A 3 -5.81 12.60 -6.19
CA THR A 3 -6.88 11.68 -5.78
C THR A 3 -6.51 11.07 -4.43
N VAL A 4 -7.50 10.52 -3.73
CA VAL A 4 -7.25 9.82 -2.46
C VAL A 4 -6.23 8.71 -2.69
N SER A 5 -6.38 7.93 -3.75
CA SER A 5 -5.46 6.85 -4.08
C SER A 5 -4.03 7.34 -4.29
N SER A 6 -3.84 8.46 -5.01
CA SER A 6 -2.51 8.97 -5.27
C SER A 6 -1.84 9.48 -4.00
N ILE A 7 -2.61 10.11 -3.11
CA ILE A 7 -2.09 10.61 -1.84
C ILE A 7 -1.68 9.46 -0.93
N VAL A 8 -2.52 8.44 -0.83
CA VAL A 8 -2.22 7.23 -0.04
C VAL A 8 -0.97 6.55 -0.57
N GLU A 9 -0.89 6.37 -1.88
CA GLU A 9 0.26 5.74 -2.52
C GLU A 9 1.55 6.52 -2.25
N ASN A 10 1.53 7.83 -2.41
CA ASN A 10 2.69 8.67 -2.15
C ASN A 10 3.11 8.60 -0.68
N TYR A 11 2.14 8.63 0.23
CA TYR A 11 2.43 8.53 1.67
C TYR A 11 3.17 7.23 1.99
N ILE A 12 2.66 6.12 1.49
CA ILE A 12 3.25 4.80 1.75
C ILE A 12 4.63 4.68 1.11
N LYS A 13 4.80 5.19 -0.12
CA LYS A 13 6.09 5.10 -0.82
C LYS A 13 7.20 5.87 -0.13
N THR A 14 6.86 6.92 0.63
CA THR A 14 7.86 7.67 1.40
C THR A 14 8.25 6.98 2.69
N LYS A 15 7.60 5.89 3.05
CA LYS A 15 7.85 5.14 4.28
C LYS A 15 8.14 3.68 3.97
N PRO A 16 9.41 3.33 3.66
CA PRO A 16 9.76 1.96 3.26
C PRO A 16 9.33 0.88 4.24
N PHE A 17 9.33 1.18 5.53
CA PHE A 17 8.90 0.21 6.54
C PHE A 17 7.41 -0.13 6.42
N LEU A 18 6.57 0.85 6.08
CA LEU A 18 5.15 0.60 5.85
C LEU A 18 4.93 -0.17 4.56
N LEU A 19 5.66 0.19 3.51
CA LEU A 19 5.57 -0.49 2.24
C LEU A 19 5.91 -1.98 2.40
N ASN A 20 6.99 -2.27 3.11
CA ASN A 20 7.40 -3.64 3.37
C ASN A 20 6.37 -4.40 4.21
N ALA A 21 5.87 -3.78 5.27
CA ALA A 21 4.86 -4.41 6.14
C ALA A 21 3.56 -4.68 5.39
N LEU A 22 3.15 -3.78 4.51
CA LEU A 22 1.97 -3.98 3.67
C LEU A 22 2.16 -5.17 2.73
N SER A 23 3.35 -5.28 2.12
CA SER A 23 3.64 -6.38 1.21
C SER A 23 3.65 -7.73 1.91
N LEU A 24 3.98 -7.75 3.21
CA LEU A 24 3.96 -8.95 4.02
C LEU A 24 2.57 -9.30 4.57
N GLY A 25 1.61 -8.40 4.41
CA GLY A 25 0.25 -8.63 4.87
C GLY A 25 0.07 -8.63 6.38
N ILE A 26 0.96 -7.97 7.11
CA ILE A 26 0.94 -7.98 8.58
C ILE A 26 0.30 -6.73 9.18
N ILE A 27 -0.23 -5.83 8.38
CA ILE A 27 -0.83 -4.58 8.84
C ILE A 27 -2.35 -4.67 8.77
N ASN A 28 -3.01 -4.22 9.85
CA ASN A 28 -4.45 -4.01 9.85
C ASN A 28 -4.74 -2.70 9.12
N LEU A 29 -5.35 -2.79 7.94
CA LEU A 29 -5.57 -1.63 7.07
C LEU A 29 -6.50 -0.60 7.70
N THR A 30 -7.50 -1.03 8.46
CA THR A 30 -8.42 -0.11 9.14
C THR A 30 -7.68 0.71 10.21
N SER A 31 -6.84 0.06 10.99
CA SER A 31 -6.04 0.75 12.00
C SER A 31 -5.04 1.71 11.36
N LEU A 32 -4.38 1.28 10.30
CA LEU A 32 -3.44 2.13 9.58
C LEU A 32 -4.14 3.36 9.01
N SER A 33 -5.31 3.17 8.39
CA SER A 33 -6.07 4.29 7.82
C SER A 33 -6.41 5.33 8.89
N ARG A 34 -6.80 4.89 10.08
CA ARG A 34 -7.10 5.79 11.19
C ARG A 34 -5.88 6.61 11.60
N ASN A 35 -4.73 5.97 11.66
CA ASN A 35 -3.50 6.63 12.10
C ASN A 35 -2.99 7.67 11.11
N ILE A 36 -3.23 7.48 9.82
CA ILE A 36 -2.69 8.38 8.79
C ILE A 36 -3.71 9.40 8.29
N MET A 37 -4.97 9.34 8.76
CA MET A 37 -6.03 10.23 8.26
C MET A 37 -5.68 11.70 8.34
N THR A 38 -5.17 12.14 9.49
CA THR A 38 -4.85 13.55 9.71
C THR A 38 -3.82 14.04 8.71
N GLU A 39 -2.77 13.25 8.49
CA GLU A 39 -1.71 13.60 7.54
C GLU A 39 -2.22 13.61 6.11
N LEU A 40 -3.07 12.64 5.75
CA LEU A 40 -3.66 12.58 4.41
C LEU A 40 -4.57 13.78 4.15
N GLU A 41 -5.40 14.14 5.14
CA GLU A 41 -6.29 15.29 5.00
C GLU A 41 -5.50 16.59 4.88
N SER A 42 -4.40 16.72 5.62
CA SER A 42 -3.52 17.87 5.53
C SER A 42 -2.96 18.03 4.13
N GLU A 43 -2.53 16.93 3.53
CA GLU A 43 -1.97 16.96 2.17
C GLU A 43 -3.04 17.15 1.11
N PHE A 44 -4.20 16.53 1.28
CA PHE A 44 -5.30 16.66 0.34
C PHE A 44 -5.95 18.05 0.37
N GLY A 45 -5.90 18.69 1.55
CA GLY A 45 -6.50 20.02 1.72
C GLY A 45 -7.99 19.99 2.01
N LYS A 46 -8.55 18.83 2.25
CA LYS A 46 -9.96 18.66 2.60
C LYS A 46 -10.20 17.31 3.26
N GLU A 47 -11.41 17.11 3.77
CA GLU A 47 -11.78 15.88 4.44
C GLU A 47 -11.69 14.66 3.52
N VAL A 48 -11.20 13.54 4.08
CA VAL A 48 -11.05 12.28 3.36
C VAL A 48 -11.84 11.21 4.11
N LYS A 49 -12.57 10.38 3.38
CA LYS A 49 -13.34 9.30 3.97
C LYS A 49 -12.45 8.12 4.31
N GLN A 50 -12.58 7.59 5.52
CA GLN A 50 -11.78 6.45 5.96
C GLN A 50 -11.95 5.24 5.04
N GLY A 51 -13.18 4.97 4.59
CA GLY A 51 -13.43 3.87 3.68
C GLY A 51 -12.64 3.97 2.38
N ALA A 52 -12.50 5.19 1.84
CA ALA A 52 -11.71 5.41 0.64
C ALA A 52 -10.23 5.13 0.87
N VAL A 53 -9.73 5.49 2.06
CA VAL A 53 -8.33 5.24 2.42
C VAL A 53 -8.09 3.74 2.57
N VAL A 54 -8.99 3.02 3.25
CA VAL A 54 -8.88 1.57 3.42
C VAL A 54 -8.86 0.87 2.06
N MET A 55 -9.75 1.26 1.15
CA MET A 55 -9.80 0.67 -0.18
C MET A 55 -8.54 0.94 -0.99
N SER A 56 -7.99 2.15 -0.87
CA SER A 56 -6.74 2.50 -1.54
C SER A 56 -5.56 1.69 -1.01
N LEU A 57 -5.51 1.51 0.31
CA LEU A 57 -4.48 0.69 0.95
C LEU A 57 -4.61 -0.77 0.53
N LYS A 58 -5.84 -1.28 0.47
CA LYS A 58 -6.09 -2.66 0.05
C LYS A 58 -5.61 -2.88 -1.38
N ARG A 59 -5.94 -1.96 -2.27
CA ARG A 59 -5.51 -2.04 -3.67
C ARG A 59 -3.99 -2.02 -3.80
N LEU A 60 -3.34 -1.14 -3.04
CA LEU A 60 -1.89 -1.05 -3.04
C LEU A 60 -1.26 -2.34 -2.52
N THR A 61 -1.82 -2.92 -1.45
CA THR A 61 -1.34 -4.19 -0.90
C THR A 61 -1.44 -5.31 -1.94
N GLU A 62 -2.55 -5.37 -2.66
CA GLU A 62 -2.74 -6.39 -3.70
C GLU A 62 -1.74 -6.22 -4.84
N GLU A 63 -1.46 -4.98 -5.25
CA GLU A 63 -0.45 -4.71 -6.28
C GLU A 63 0.94 -5.12 -5.83
N LEU A 64 1.30 -4.82 -4.60
CA LEU A 64 2.61 -5.19 -4.04
C LEU A 64 2.75 -6.70 -3.93
N ASP A 65 1.71 -7.37 -3.45
CA ASP A 65 1.71 -8.82 -3.33
C ASP A 65 1.86 -9.50 -4.68
N PHE A 66 1.15 -9.01 -5.69
CA PHE A 66 1.26 -9.53 -7.05
C PHE A 66 2.68 -9.37 -7.60
N LYS A 67 3.28 -8.18 -7.45
CA LYS A 67 4.62 -7.93 -7.94
C LYS A 67 5.66 -8.80 -7.23
N LEU A 68 5.54 -8.95 -5.93
CA LEU A 68 6.46 -9.77 -5.14
C LEU A 68 6.34 -11.23 -5.53
N ASN A 69 5.12 -11.77 -5.61
CA ASN A 69 4.89 -13.15 -5.98
C ASN A 69 5.37 -13.45 -7.39
N HIS A 70 5.14 -12.56 -8.32
CA HIS A 70 5.61 -12.71 -9.68
C HIS A 70 7.15 -12.79 -9.74
N LYS A 71 7.81 -11.93 -8.99
CA LYS A 71 9.27 -11.90 -8.93
C LYS A 71 9.83 -13.19 -8.30
N ILE A 72 9.22 -13.65 -7.22
CA ILE A 72 9.63 -14.88 -6.53
C ILE A 72 9.42 -16.08 -7.43
N ASN A 73 8.27 -16.19 -8.09
CA ASN A 73 7.98 -17.30 -9.00
C ASN A 73 8.99 -17.36 -10.15
N LYS A 74 9.40 -16.22 -10.67
CA LYS A 74 10.40 -16.16 -11.73
C LYS A 74 11.75 -16.71 -11.26
N VAL A 75 12.16 -16.34 -10.05
CA VAL A 75 13.42 -16.82 -9.46
C VAL A 75 13.36 -18.32 -9.22
N ILE A 76 12.27 -18.81 -8.62
CA ILE A 76 12.09 -20.23 -8.33
C ILE A 76 12.08 -21.04 -9.62
N LYS A 77 11.43 -20.54 -10.66
CA LYS A 77 11.36 -21.21 -11.94
C LYS A 77 12.76 -21.37 -12.56
N ASN A 78 13.58 -20.34 -12.46
CA ASN A 78 14.96 -20.40 -12.97
C ASN A 78 15.79 -21.41 -12.20
N ILE A 79 15.62 -21.50 -10.91
CA ILE A 79 16.32 -22.46 -10.06
C ILE A 79 15.84 -23.89 -10.38
N GLY A 80 14.54 -24.06 -10.60
CA GLY A 80 13.97 -25.37 -10.90
C GLY A 80 14.37 -25.96 -12.22
N GLU A 81 14.87 -25.14 -13.14
CA GLU A 81 15.31 -25.59 -14.45
C GLU A 81 16.74 -26.13 -14.47
N ILE A 82 17.45 -26.01 -13.37
CA ILE A 82 18.80 -26.55 -13.22
C ILE A 82 18.77 -28.04 -12.80
#